data_a0e4dcdb609735f9b34ea19910ba399c
#
_entry.id   a0e4dcdb609735f9b34ea19910ba399c
#
_cell.length_a   1.000
_cell.length_b   1.000
_cell.length_c   1.000
_cell.angle_alpha   90.00
_cell.angle_beta   90.00
_cell.angle_gamma   90.00
#
_symmetry.space_group_name_H-M   'P 1'
#
loop_
_entity.id
_entity.type
_entity.pdbx_description
1 polymer ?
#
loop_
_entity_poly.entity_id
_entity_poly.type
_entity_poly.pdbx_seq_one_letter_code
_entity_poly.pdbx_strand_id
1 'polypeptide(L)'
;MTIEDIKDRPEGQTFDCKSVKIEPKALAVPIVAMANADGGILAIGISDKTRRIEGIDQHTAHVNELLKVPFSLCIPSVNIKPEYIPCIDSEGKPNHVLLLHIPASATLHANQADEVFMRVGDSSRKLGFEERMSLMYDKGERYFEDTAAYDATIEDIDFNYVQDLLNVIGYTKSPLEYLKENNNFITYKDGKEQISTACILLFGKKPQ
;
A
#
# COMPACT_ATOMS: atom_id res chain seq x y z
N MET A 1 20.65 -11.15 12.08
CA MET A 1 19.88 -12.44 12.14
C MET A 1 20.80 -13.54 11.67
N THR A 2 20.89 -14.68 12.37
CA THR A 2 21.71 -15.84 11.94
C THR A 2 20.89 -16.75 11.04
N ILE A 3 21.54 -17.71 10.38
CA ILE A 3 20.83 -18.68 9.53
C ILE A 3 19.95 -19.62 10.36
N GLU A 4 20.36 -19.93 11.59
CA GLU A 4 19.60 -20.71 12.54
C GLU A 4 18.30 -19.97 12.93
N ASP A 5 18.41 -18.68 13.27
CA ASP A 5 17.24 -17.83 13.58
C ASP A 5 16.22 -17.84 12.44
N ILE A 6 16.70 -17.79 11.18
CA ILE A 6 15.86 -17.77 9.99
C ILE A 6 15.18 -19.12 9.78
N LYS A 7 15.94 -20.22 9.92
CA LYS A 7 15.45 -21.58 9.69
C LYS A 7 14.37 -21.98 10.71
N ASP A 8 14.54 -21.58 11.96
CA ASP A 8 13.65 -21.95 13.06
C ASP A 8 12.46 -21.00 13.21
N ARG A 9 12.50 -19.83 12.54
CA ARG A 9 11.41 -18.85 12.59
C ARG A 9 10.18 -19.36 11.83
N PRO A 10 9.01 -19.42 12.47
CA PRO A 10 7.77 -19.79 11.78
C PRO A 10 7.37 -18.71 10.77
N GLU A 11 6.76 -19.13 9.67
CA GLU A 11 6.10 -18.22 8.74
C GLU A 11 4.90 -17.57 9.42
N GLY A 12 4.61 -16.34 9.05
CA GLY A 12 3.53 -15.56 9.67
C GLY A 12 3.38 -14.19 9.04
N GLN A 13 2.85 -13.27 9.83
CA GLN A 13 2.49 -11.91 9.37
C GLN A 13 3.68 -11.13 8.79
N THR A 14 4.87 -11.28 9.39
CA THR A 14 6.04 -10.48 9.05
C THR A 14 7.25 -11.31 8.60
N PHE A 15 7.05 -12.60 8.32
CA PHE A 15 8.12 -13.47 7.86
C PHE A 15 7.59 -14.57 6.96
N ASP A 16 8.33 -14.84 5.87
CA ASP A 16 8.01 -15.92 4.94
C ASP A 16 9.27 -16.43 4.26
N CYS A 17 9.30 -17.72 3.88
CA CYS A 17 10.39 -18.36 3.15
C CYS A 17 9.96 -18.68 1.72
N LYS A 18 10.91 -18.54 0.79
CA LYS A 18 10.68 -18.88 -0.61
C LYS A 18 11.88 -19.61 -1.19
N SER A 19 11.60 -20.63 -1.97
CA SER A 19 12.62 -21.29 -2.78
C SER A 19 13.30 -20.28 -3.69
N VAL A 20 14.60 -20.46 -3.95
CA VAL A 20 15.32 -19.66 -4.94
C VAL A 20 14.73 -19.79 -6.35
N LYS A 21 13.97 -20.85 -6.61
CA LYS A 21 13.32 -21.12 -7.90
C LYS A 21 11.97 -20.42 -8.08
N ILE A 22 11.57 -19.58 -7.12
CA ILE A 22 10.31 -18.83 -7.24
C ILE A 22 10.30 -17.97 -8.50
N GLU A 23 9.21 -18.01 -9.24
CA GLU A 23 9.03 -17.15 -10.42
C GLU A 23 8.89 -15.68 -10.01
N PRO A 24 9.48 -14.72 -10.77
CA PRO A 24 9.40 -13.29 -10.46
C PRO A 24 7.98 -12.77 -10.22
N LYS A 25 7.01 -13.19 -11.06
CA LYS A 25 5.60 -12.80 -10.89
C LYS A 25 4.99 -13.34 -9.59
N ALA A 26 5.37 -14.56 -9.20
CA ALA A 26 4.92 -15.15 -7.95
C ALA A 26 5.53 -14.46 -6.73
N LEU A 27 6.79 -13.98 -6.82
CA LEU A 27 7.44 -13.23 -5.76
C LEU A 27 6.82 -11.83 -5.55
N ALA A 28 6.25 -11.21 -6.58
CA ALA A 28 5.56 -9.93 -6.42
C ALA A 28 4.38 -10.00 -5.44
N VAL A 29 3.69 -11.14 -5.36
CA VAL A 29 2.53 -11.33 -4.49
C VAL A 29 2.85 -11.14 -3.00
N PRO A 30 3.79 -11.88 -2.38
CA PRO A 30 4.13 -11.66 -0.98
C PRO A 30 4.81 -10.31 -0.73
N ILE A 31 5.56 -9.73 -1.70
CA ILE A 31 6.11 -8.38 -1.56
C ILE A 31 5.00 -7.35 -1.43
N VAL A 32 4.03 -7.36 -2.34
CA VAL A 32 2.86 -6.46 -2.31
C VAL A 32 2.07 -6.69 -1.02
N ALA A 33 1.82 -7.95 -0.65
CA ALA A 33 1.02 -8.28 0.52
C ALA A 33 1.65 -7.77 1.82
N MET A 34 2.97 -7.91 1.99
CA MET A 34 3.69 -7.41 3.15
C MET A 34 3.76 -5.88 3.16
N ALA A 35 4.04 -5.23 2.03
CA ALA A 35 4.08 -3.78 1.93
C ALA A 35 2.72 -3.13 2.26
N ASN A 36 1.63 -3.79 1.88
CA ASN A 36 0.28 -3.33 2.19
C ASN A 36 -0.14 -3.55 3.65
N ALA A 37 0.54 -4.44 4.37
CA ALA A 37 0.29 -4.75 5.78
C ALA A 37 1.42 -4.19 6.67
N ASP A 38 1.97 -5.00 7.54
CA ASP A 38 2.92 -4.60 8.57
C ASP A 38 4.40 -4.60 8.12
N GLY A 39 4.64 -4.83 6.81
CA GLY A 39 5.97 -5.11 6.30
C GLY A 39 6.42 -6.52 6.65
N GLY A 40 7.73 -6.78 6.52
CA GLY A 40 8.27 -8.08 6.88
C GLY A 40 9.57 -8.43 6.17
N ILE A 41 9.93 -9.70 6.26
CA ILE A 41 11.14 -10.26 5.67
C ILE A 41 10.76 -11.48 4.84
N LEU A 42 11.19 -11.49 3.58
CA LEU A 42 11.17 -12.69 2.73
C LEU A 42 12.57 -13.28 2.67
N ALA A 43 12.71 -14.53 3.09
CA ALA A 43 13.96 -15.28 2.99
C ALA A 43 13.95 -16.14 1.71
N ILE A 44 14.79 -15.78 0.74
CA ILE A 44 14.93 -16.47 -0.54
C ILE A 44 16.11 -17.45 -0.47
N GLY A 45 15.90 -18.67 -0.94
CA GLY A 45 16.88 -19.76 -0.89
C GLY A 45 16.63 -20.73 0.26
N ILE A 46 15.42 -20.70 0.83
CA ILE A 46 14.92 -21.68 1.80
C ILE A 46 13.58 -22.21 1.27
N SER A 47 13.47 -23.51 1.15
CA SER A 47 12.23 -24.15 0.75
C SER A 47 11.11 -23.87 1.76
N ASP A 48 10.02 -23.28 1.33
CA ASP A 48 8.83 -23.02 2.14
C ASP A 48 8.20 -24.29 2.74
N LYS A 49 8.19 -25.42 1.99
CA LYS A 49 7.59 -26.68 2.45
C LYS A 49 8.46 -27.48 3.40
N THR A 50 9.76 -27.55 3.14
CA THR A 50 10.68 -28.46 3.84
C THR A 50 11.67 -27.74 4.75
N ARG A 51 11.73 -26.42 4.70
CA ARG A 51 12.70 -25.56 5.42
C ARG A 51 14.16 -25.91 5.09
N ARG A 52 14.36 -26.61 3.97
CA ARG A 52 15.67 -26.97 3.48
C ARG A 52 16.39 -25.74 2.95
N ILE A 53 17.63 -25.54 3.33
CA ILE A 53 18.48 -24.46 2.81
C ILE A 53 18.94 -24.84 1.41
N GLU A 54 18.44 -24.16 0.39
CA GLU A 54 18.81 -24.34 -1.01
C GLU A 54 20.01 -23.47 -1.38
N GLY A 55 20.12 -22.28 -0.74
CA GLY A 55 21.09 -21.24 -1.09
C GLY A 55 20.76 -20.52 -2.40
N ILE A 56 21.54 -19.51 -2.74
CA ILE A 56 21.33 -18.66 -3.91
C ILE A 56 22.51 -18.56 -4.85
N ASP A 57 23.71 -18.91 -4.43
CA ASP A 57 24.96 -18.60 -5.16
C ASP A 57 25.03 -19.26 -6.55
N GLN A 58 24.41 -20.43 -6.70
CA GLN A 58 24.34 -21.14 -7.98
C GLN A 58 23.29 -20.56 -8.94
N HIS A 59 22.49 -19.59 -8.49
CA HIS A 59 21.35 -19.01 -9.23
C HIS A 59 21.48 -17.50 -9.44
N THR A 60 22.70 -16.98 -9.53
CA THR A 60 23.00 -15.53 -9.56
C THR A 60 22.19 -14.76 -10.61
N ALA A 61 22.04 -15.28 -11.82
CA ALA A 61 21.25 -14.62 -12.87
C ALA A 61 19.78 -14.49 -12.47
N HIS A 62 19.19 -15.56 -11.93
CA HIS A 62 17.81 -15.59 -11.49
C HIS A 62 17.60 -14.68 -10.26
N VAL A 63 18.53 -14.70 -9.30
CA VAL A 63 18.50 -13.82 -8.12
C VAL A 63 18.50 -12.35 -8.53
N ASN A 64 19.27 -11.98 -9.56
CA ASN A 64 19.26 -10.63 -10.12
C ASN A 64 17.89 -10.25 -10.73
N GLU A 65 17.16 -11.19 -11.28
CA GLU A 65 15.79 -10.98 -11.74
C GLU A 65 14.83 -10.80 -10.55
N LEU A 66 14.97 -11.62 -9.51
CA LEU A 66 14.15 -11.48 -8.29
C LEU A 66 14.38 -10.13 -7.61
N LEU A 67 15.60 -9.61 -7.57
CA LEU A 67 15.92 -8.28 -7.01
C LEU A 67 15.28 -7.12 -7.78
N LYS A 68 14.89 -7.30 -9.03
CA LYS A 68 14.19 -6.29 -9.83
C LYS A 68 12.69 -6.29 -9.59
N VAL A 69 12.12 -7.36 -9.04
CA VAL A 69 10.67 -7.55 -8.85
C VAL A 69 10.01 -6.37 -8.14
N PRO A 70 10.54 -5.86 -7.01
CA PRO A 70 9.93 -4.74 -6.29
C PRO A 70 9.80 -3.47 -7.12
N PHE A 71 10.66 -3.28 -8.11
CA PHE A 71 10.71 -2.10 -8.98
C PHE A 71 9.92 -2.28 -10.27
N SER A 72 9.89 -3.49 -10.81
CA SER A 72 9.33 -3.77 -12.15
C SER A 72 7.97 -4.44 -12.12
N LEU A 73 7.64 -5.18 -11.05
CA LEU A 73 6.41 -5.97 -10.93
C LEU A 73 5.49 -5.52 -9.79
N CYS A 74 5.89 -4.51 -9.00
CA CYS A 74 5.04 -3.87 -7.99
C CYS A 74 4.73 -2.43 -8.41
N ILE A 75 3.48 -1.99 -8.26
CA ILE A 75 2.97 -0.68 -8.69
C ILE A 75 2.19 -0.03 -7.54
N PRO A 76 2.61 1.15 -7.05
CA PRO A 76 3.94 1.73 -7.23
C PRO A 76 5.04 0.79 -6.75
N SER A 77 6.29 1.07 -7.09
CA SER A 77 7.42 0.25 -6.67
C SER A 77 7.56 0.18 -5.15
N VAL A 78 7.97 -0.98 -4.63
CA VAL A 78 8.24 -1.18 -3.21
C VAL A 78 9.71 -0.98 -2.92
N ASN A 79 10.05 -0.12 -1.96
CA ASN A 79 11.43 0.09 -1.56
C ASN A 79 11.88 -1.02 -0.60
N ILE A 80 12.69 -1.95 -1.08
CA ILE A 80 13.23 -3.06 -0.29
C ILE A 80 14.69 -2.86 0.05
N LYS A 81 15.15 -3.50 1.14
CA LYS A 81 16.58 -3.60 1.49
C LYS A 81 17.01 -5.06 1.44
N PRO A 82 17.88 -5.46 0.48
CA PRO A 82 18.43 -6.80 0.43
C PRO A 82 19.55 -6.97 1.45
N GLU A 83 19.63 -8.18 2.03
CA GLU A 83 20.72 -8.60 2.93
C GLU A 83 21.08 -10.05 2.62
N TYR A 84 22.39 -10.34 2.57
CA TYR A 84 22.90 -11.68 2.28
C TYR A 84 23.42 -12.32 3.57
N ILE A 85 22.88 -13.48 3.91
CA ILE A 85 23.26 -14.23 5.11
C ILE A 85 24.08 -15.45 4.71
N PRO A 86 25.32 -15.58 5.15
CA PRO A 86 26.15 -16.75 4.86
C PRO A 86 25.53 -17.99 5.52
N CYS A 87 25.56 -19.11 4.81
CA CYS A 87 25.02 -20.36 5.28
C CYS A 87 25.83 -21.55 4.73
N ILE A 88 25.52 -22.74 5.26
CA ILE A 88 25.88 -24.02 4.63
C ILE A 88 24.57 -24.57 4.03
N ASP A 89 24.58 -24.85 2.74
CA ASP A 89 23.39 -25.41 2.08
C ASP A 89 23.17 -26.89 2.46
N SER A 90 22.08 -27.44 1.99
CA SER A 90 21.71 -28.83 2.29
C SER A 90 22.63 -29.89 1.63
N GLU A 91 23.56 -29.48 0.78
CA GLU A 91 24.61 -30.33 0.20
C GLU A 91 25.94 -30.21 0.97
N GLY A 92 25.97 -29.38 2.03
CA GLY A 92 27.14 -29.15 2.85
C GLY A 92 28.13 -28.13 2.26
N LYS A 93 27.70 -27.31 1.28
CA LYS A 93 28.55 -26.34 0.61
C LYS A 93 28.31 -24.93 1.21
N PRO A 94 29.38 -24.09 1.29
CA PRO A 94 29.20 -22.66 1.58
C PRO A 94 28.30 -22.00 0.56
N ASN A 95 27.34 -21.22 1.03
CA ASN A 95 26.32 -20.56 0.22
C ASN A 95 25.76 -19.33 0.96
N HIS A 96 24.79 -18.62 0.37
CA HIS A 96 24.05 -17.54 1.00
C HIS A 96 22.55 -17.73 0.90
N VAL A 97 21.82 -17.13 1.82
CA VAL A 97 20.38 -16.88 1.75
C VAL A 97 20.19 -15.38 1.57
N LEU A 98 19.26 -14.97 0.71
CA LEU A 98 18.91 -13.57 0.49
C LEU A 98 17.67 -13.20 1.33
N LEU A 99 17.81 -12.22 2.21
CA LEU A 99 16.69 -11.59 2.90
C LEU A 99 16.27 -10.33 2.16
N LEU A 100 14.99 -10.22 1.88
CA LEU A 100 14.37 -9.00 1.37
C LEU A 100 13.58 -8.35 2.51
N HIS A 101 14.11 -7.26 3.06
CA HIS A 101 13.43 -6.47 4.07
C HIS A 101 12.42 -5.54 3.40
N ILE A 102 11.15 -5.74 3.68
CA ILE A 102 10.01 -5.02 3.10
C ILE A 102 9.42 -4.13 4.17
N PRO A 103 9.48 -2.80 4.04
CA PRO A 103 8.81 -1.92 4.99
C PRO A 103 7.29 -1.95 4.81
N ALA A 104 6.54 -1.72 5.89
CA ALA A 104 5.15 -1.31 5.77
C ALA A 104 5.06 0.00 5.00
N SER A 105 4.13 0.09 4.06
CA SER A 105 3.98 1.28 3.21
C SER A 105 2.70 2.04 3.55
N ALA A 106 2.79 3.37 3.56
CA ALA A 106 1.60 4.22 3.60
C ALA A 106 0.85 4.23 2.25
N THR A 107 1.52 3.84 1.17
CA THR A 107 0.94 3.76 -0.18
C THR A 107 0.39 2.37 -0.45
N LEU A 108 -0.73 2.29 -1.17
CA LEU A 108 -1.27 1.03 -1.65
C LEU A 108 -0.43 0.50 -2.83
N HIS A 109 -0.05 -0.76 -2.77
CA HIS A 109 0.68 -1.44 -3.83
C HIS A 109 -0.18 -2.53 -4.48
N ALA A 110 -0.01 -2.69 -5.79
CA ALA A 110 -0.57 -3.77 -6.59
C ALA A 110 0.52 -4.49 -7.38
N ASN A 111 0.24 -5.68 -7.90
CA ASN A 111 1.10 -6.30 -8.90
C ASN A 111 0.81 -5.73 -10.31
N GLN A 112 1.54 -6.17 -11.34
CA GLN A 112 1.32 -5.74 -12.72
C GLN A 112 -0.05 -6.08 -13.30
N ALA A 113 -0.78 -7.03 -12.72
CA ALA A 113 -2.14 -7.38 -13.11
C ALA A 113 -3.21 -6.54 -12.38
N ASP A 114 -2.80 -5.44 -11.72
CA ASP A 114 -3.66 -4.59 -10.87
C ASP A 114 -4.34 -5.36 -9.73
N GLU A 115 -3.67 -6.42 -9.24
CA GLU A 115 -4.16 -7.19 -8.10
C GLU A 115 -3.51 -6.70 -6.82
N VAL A 116 -4.34 -6.42 -5.82
CA VAL A 116 -3.93 -5.99 -4.49
C VAL A 116 -3.99 -7.18 -3.55
N PHE A 117 -2.92 -7.36 -2.78
CA PHE A 117 -2.83 -8.40 -1.75
C PHE A 117 -2.52 -7.78 -0.40
N MET A 118 -2.97 -8.44 0.65
CA MET A 118 -2.67 -8.11 2.05
C MET A 118 -2.19 -9.35 2.79
N ARG A 119 -1.16 -9.20 3.62
CA ARG A 119 -0.67 -10.29 4.46
C ARG A 119 -1.62 -10.50 5.63
N VAL A 120 -2.08 -11.73 5.80
CA VAL A 120 -2.94 -12.15 6.91
C VAL A 120 -2.38 -13.46 7.46
N GLY A 121 -1.70 -13.37 8.58
CA GLY A 121 -0.93 -14.50 9.12
C GLY A 121 0.18 -14.92 8.15
N ASP A 122 0.21 -16.18 7.76
CA ASP A 122 1.17 -16.76 6.80
C ASP A 122 0.74 -16.68 5.33
N SER A 123 -0.41 -16.08 5.06
CA SER A 123 -1.03 -16.07 3.74
C SER A 123 -1.07 -14.69 3.11
N SER A 124 -0.86 -14.61 1.79
CA SER A 124 -1.07 -13.41 0.99
C SER A 124 -2.46 -13.45 0.36
N ARG A 125 -3.43 -12.76 0.97
CA ARG A 125 -4.83 -12.76 0.54
C ARG A 125 -5.08 -11.68 -0.50
N LYS A 126 -5.65 -12.04 -1.63
CA LYS A 126 -6.10 -11.07 -2.64
C LYS A 126 -7.33 -10.32 -2.12
N LEU A 127 -7.31 -9.00 -2.25
CA LEU A 127 -8.42 -8.13 -1.86
C LEU A 127 -9.42 -7.98 -3.00
N GLY A 128 -10.71 -8.00 -2.66
CA GLY A 128 -11.79 -7.60 -3.54
C GLY A 128 -11.89 -6.09 -3.69
N PHE A 129 -12.84 -5.63 -4.52
CA PHE A 129 -13.01 -4.20 -4.81
C PHE A 129 -13.27 -3.36 -3.54
N GLU A 130 -14.25 -3.77 -2.72
CA GLU A 130 -14.62 -3.04 -1.50
C GLU A 130 -13.47 -2.99 -0.47
N GLU A 131 -12.76 -4.10 -0.29
CA GLU A 131 -11.63 -4.18 0.62
C GLU A 131 -10.46 -3.31 0.14
N ARG A 132 -10.21 -3.27 -1.18
CA ARG A 132 -9.23 -2.38 -1.78
C ARG A 132 -9.58 -0.92 -1.54
N MET A 133 -10.85 -0.55 -1.72
CA MET A 133 -11.34 0.82 -1.45
C MET A 133 -11.16 1.18 0.02
N SER A 134 -11.56 0.30 0.94
CA SER A 134 -11.37 0.51 2.39
C SER A 134 -9.89 0.73 2.72
N LEU A 135 -8.99 -0.11 2.19
CA LEU A 135 -7.57 0.02 2.43
C LEU A 135 -6.98 1.33 1.87
N MET A 136 -7.50 1.85 0.76
CA MET A 136 -7.11 3.16 0.21
C MET A 136 -7.48 4.32 1.15
N TYR A 137 -8.66 4.26 1.77
CA TYR A 137 -9.06 5.23 2.79
C TYR A 137 -8.20 5.11 4.05
N ASP A 138 -7.96 3.89 4.54
CA ASP A 138 -7.15 3.63 5.73
C ASP A 138 -5.70 4.12 5.56
N LYS A 139 -5.16 4.03 4.34
CA LYS A 139 -3.82 4.53 4.00
C LYS A 139 -3.78 6.04 3.69
N GLY A 140 -4.92 6.72 3.68
CA GLY A 140 -5.00 8.14 3.36
C GLY A 140 -4.73 8.49 1.89
N GLU A 141 -4.81 7.54 0.98
CA GLU A 141 -4.72 7.81 -0.47
C GLU A 141 -6.02 8.38 -1.04
N ARG A 142 -7.11 8.18 -0.33
CA ARG A 142 -8.40 8.82 -0.56
C ARG A 142 -8.99 9.28 0.75
N TYR A 143 -9.61 10.43 0.71
CA TYR A 143 -10.37 10.97 1.82
C TYR A 143 -11.85 10.92 1.47
N PHE A 144 -12.67 10.42 2.38
CA PHE A 144 -14.12 10.39 2.21
C PHE A 144 -14.67 11.81 2.02
N GLU A 145 -14.06 12.76 2.70
CA GLU A 145 -14.40 14.18 2.66
C GLU A 145 -14.25 14.81 1.27
N ASP A 146 -13.32 14.29 0.44
CA ASP A 146 -13.11 14.75 -0.93
C ASP A 146 -14.08 14.15 -1.95
N THR A 147 -14.90 13.18 -1.53
CA THR A 147 -15.92 12.60 -2.41
C THR A 147 -17.05 13.59 -2.66
N ALA A 148 -17.68 13.49 -3.84
CA ALA A 148 -18.86 14.30 -4.15
C ALA A 148 -20.05 13.89 -3.29
N ALA A 149 -20.71 14.86 -2.68
CA ALA A 149 -22.03 14.67 -2.08
C ALA A 149 -23.07 14.68 -3.20
N TYR A 150 -23.44 13.51 -3.73
CA TYR A 150 -24.18 13.37 -4.98
C TYR A 150 -25.53 14.08 -5.02
N ASP A 151 -26.22 14.16 -3.89
CA ASP A 151 -27.55 14.76 -3.78
C ASP A 151 -27.50 16.22 -3.28
N ALA A 152 -26.29 16.74 -3.01
CA ALA A 152 -26.11 18.08 -2.49
C ALA A 152 -26.08 19.14 -3.59
N THR A 153 -26.72 20.26 -3.32
CA THR A 153 -26.76 21.46 -4.15
C THR A 153 -26.20 22.66 -3.39
N ILE A 154 -25.93 23.75 -4.11
CA ILE A 154 -25.50 25.01 -3.49
C ILE A 154 -26.53 25.53 -2.47
N GLU A 155 -27.82 25.19 -2.64
CA GLU A 155 -28.89 25.58 -1.73
C GLU A 155 -28.78 24.90 -0.35
N ASP A 156 -28.07 23.77 -0.26
CA ASP A 156 -27.84 23.04 0.99
C ASP A 156 -26.75 23.65 1.85
N ILE A 157 -25.99 24.62 1.31
CA ILE A 157 -24.91 25.30 2.02
C ILE A 157 -25.46 26.48 2.84
N ASP A 158 -25.04 26.61 4.08
CA ASP A 158 -25.32 27.77 4.94
C ASP A 158 -24.30 28.91 4.67
N PHE A 159 -24.60 29.73 3.71
CA PHE A 159 -23.75 30.88 3.34
C PHE A 159 -23.59 31.92 4.45
N ASN A 160 -24.53 32.01 5.40
CA ASN A 160 -24.38 32.91 6.53
C ASN A 160 -23.29 32.40 7.45
N TYR A 161 -23.28 31.12 7.74
CA TYR A 161 -22.22 30.49 8.53
C TYR A 161 -20.85 30.60 7.86
N VAL A 162 -20.79 30.38 6.52
CA VAL A 162 -19.53 30.62 5.77
C VAL A 162 -19.09 32.08 5.91
N GLN A 163 -20.00 33.05 5.73
CA GLN A 163 -19.69 34.47 5.86
C GLN A 163 -19.14 34.84 7.25
N ASP A 164 -19.73 34.27 8.31
CA ASP A 164 -19.25 34.49 9.68
C ASP A 164 -17.83 33.98 9.86
N LEU A 165 -17.52 32.78 9.33
CA LEU A 165 -16.15 32.25 9.33
C LEU A 165 -15.21 33.19 8.56
N LEU A 166 -15.60 33.67 7.38
CA LEU A 166 -14.78 34.54 6.55
C LEU A 166 -14.46 35.88 7.25
N ASN A 167 -15.42 36.42 8.01
CA ASN A 167 -15.21 37.61 8.82
C ASN A 167 -14.15 37.37 9.90
N VAL A 168 -14.16 36.19 10.54
CA VAL A 168 -13.19 35.81 11.58
C VAL A 168 -11.78 35.68 11.01
N ILE A 169 -11.63 35.04 9.84
CA ILE A 169 -10.32 34.80 9.21
C ILE A 169 -9.83 35.98 8.34
N GLY A 170 -10.64 37.05 8.21
CA GLY A 170 -10.29 38.25 7.44
C GLY A 170 -10.27 38.01 5.92
N TYR A 171 -11.04 37.05 5.40
CA TYR A 171 -11.15 36.80 3.97
C TYR A 171 -12.10 37.81 3.33
N THR A 172 -11.68 38.44 2.21
CA THR A 172 -12.36 39.61 1.65
C THR A 172 -13.29 39.32 0.46
N LYS A 173 -13.19 38.13 -0.14
CA LYS A 173 -14.06 37.74 -1.26
C LYS A 173 -15.37 37.11 -0.73
N SER A 174 -16.29 36.82 -1.66
CA SER A 174 -17.58 36.22 -1.30
C SER A 174 -17.44 34.77 -0.77
N PRO A 175 -18.42 34.28 0.02
CA PRO A 175 -18.47 32.88 0.46
C PRO A 175 -18.37 31.86 -0.67
N LEU A 176 -19.03 32.11 -1.81
CA LEU A 176 -19.00 31.22 -2.95
C LEU A 176 -17.61 31.15 -3.60
N GLU A 177 -16.92 32.27 -3.70
CA GLU A 177 -15.53 32.32 -4.20
C GLU A 177 -14.60 31.56 -3.25
N TYR A 178 -14.74 31.72 -1.94
CA TYR A 178 -13.99 30.97 -0.96
C TYR A 178 -14.15 29.46 -1.16
N LEU A 179 -15.38 28.97 -1.27
CA LEU A 179 -15.67 27.55 -1.44
C LEU A 179 -15.16 26.98 -2.78
N LYS A 180 -15.05 27.80 -3.83
CA LYS A 180 -14.51 27.41 -5.14
C LYS A 180 -12.98 27.43 -5.18
N GLU A 181 -12.34 28.32 -4.43
CA GLU A 181 -10.89 28.54 -4.45
C GLU A 181 -10.15 27.67 -3.41
N ASN A 182 -10.84 27.15 -2.39
CA ASN A 182 -10.21 26.49 -1.27
C ASN A 182 -10.70 25.05 -1.07
N ASN A 183 -9.74 24.19 -0.74
CA ASN A 183 -9.93 22.81 -0.28
C ASN A 183 -10.87 21.93 -1.12
N ASN A 184 -11.04 22.24 -2.40
CA ASN A 184 -11.94 21.50 -3.29
C ASN A 184 -13.39 21.38 -2.76
N PHE A 185 -13.87 22.35 -1.96
CA PHE A 185 -15.24 22.32 -1.44
C PHE A 185 -16.29 22.31 -2.55
N ILE A 186 -16.07 23.13 -3.61
CA ILE A 186 -16.87 23.10 -4.82
C ILE A 186 -15.93 22.96 -6.02
N THR A 187 -16.08 21.87 -6.77
CA THR A 187 -15.30 21.59 -7.99
C THR A 187 -16.20 21.60 -9.21
N TYR A 188 -15.61 21.64 -10.40
CA TYR A 188 -16.33 21.62 -11.67
C TYR A 188 -15.92 20.38 -12.46
N LYS A 189 -16.84 19.43 -12.67
CA LYS A 189 -16.59 18.20 -13.40
C LYS A 189 -17.73 17.90 -14.36
N ASP A 190 -17.41 17.50 -15.58
CA ASP A 190 -18.35 17.16 -16.64
C ASP A 190 -19.43 18.23 -16.89
N GLY A 191 -19.04 19.53 -16.79
CA GLY A 191 -19.93 20.66 -16.99
C GLY A 191 -20.86 20.96 -15.81
N LYS A 192 -20.68 20.31 -14.65
CA LYS A 192 -21.50 20.49 -13.44
C LYS A 192 -20.65 20.83 -12.23
N GLU A 193 -21.19 21.66 -11.36
CA GLU A 193 -20.63 21.88 -10.04
C GLU A 193 -20.83 20.63 -9.20
N GLN A 194 -19.77 20.21 -8.51
CA GLN A 194 -19.80 19.12 -7.54
C GLN A 194 -19.40 19.66 -6.18
N ILE A 195 -20.23 19.41 -5.19
CA ILE A 195 -19.97 19.80 -3.80
C ILE A 195 -19.35 18.61 -3.11
N SER A 196 -18.23 18.82 -2.41
CA SER A 196 -17.58 17.76 -1.66
C SER A 196 -18.34 17.42 -0.38
N THR A 197 -18.16 16.20 0.09
CA THR A 197 -18.69 15.78 1.40
C THR A 197 -18.16 16.68 2.52
N ALA A 198 -16.87 17.09 2.46
CA ALA A 198 -16.30 18.05 3.39
C ALA A 198 -17.10 19.37 3.44
N CYS A 199 -17.50 19.89 2.29
CA CYS A 199 -18.27 21.12 2.23
C CYS A 199 -19.61 20.99 2.98
N ILE A 200 -20.32 19.88 2.76
CA ILE A 200 -21.60 19.64 3.42
C ILE A 200 -21.43 19.38 4.92
N LEU A 201 -20.41 18.62 5.31
CA LEU A 201 -20.13 18.35 6.73
C LEU A 201 -19.79 19.63 7.51
N LEU A 202 -19.05 20.57 6.88
CA LEU A 202 -18.61 21.80 7.54
C LEU A 202 -19.65 22.93 7.42
N PHE A 203 -20.31 23.05 6.27
CA PHE A 203 -21.10 24.22 5.91
C PHE A 203 -22.55 23.90 5.50
N GLY A 204 -22.96 22.63 5.56
CA GLY A 204 -24.33 22.25 5.21
C GLY A 204 -25.33 22.70 6.26
N LYS A 205 -26.53 23.13 5.81
CA LYS A 205 -27.67 23.45 6.69
C LYS A 205 -28.14 22.24 7.49
N LYS A 206 -27.93 21.04 6.96
CA LYS A 206 -28.26 19.75 7.59
C LYS A 206 -27.17 18.74 7.26
N PRO A 207 -26.03 18.78 7.94
CA PRO A 207 -24.97 17.80 7.75
C PRO A 207 -25.45 16.46 8.33
N GLN A 208 -25.82 15.50 7.49
CA GLN A 208 -26.15 14.12 7.87
C GLN A 208 -25.43 13.17 6.95
#